data_a5d180280cfde230451de980d1ce7640
#
_entry.id   a5d180280cfde230451de980d1ce7640
#
_cell.length_a   1.000
_cell.length_b   1.000
_cell.length_c   1.000
_cell.angle_alpha   90.00
_cell.angle_beta   90.00
_cell.angle_gamma   90.00
#
_symmetry.space_group_name_H-M   'P 1'
#
loop_
_entity.id
_entity.type
_entity.pdbx_description
1 polymer ?
#
loop_
_entity_poly.entity_id
_entity_poly.type
_entity_poly.pdbx_seq_one_letter_code
_entity_poly.pdbx_strand_id
1 'polypeptide(L)'
;PYPVDDALAREGAELFHTLDMWAPERNNAIPRPQGNGSCAGCHGAYAKRYADDPDFLATPELEGMAGYIVPMDIIGTDPVRLETNNEAVQLAGARNFFGYPATRGTSQDCGPQNQERLRGDREPGYLAPPLYGVWASAPYFHNGSVPNVWEILDPAARKPLWRRQSAPARWDQKGRVVMGYDTDLDRAYDQQRLGWKYETVKCEHRTWWNPAVTPYLNCDPNDEEKDPLFEQIMSRLYSNLVLSWNILNPPTLTRDQMEDRKIFNTHMHGKGNEGHQFNAVLTDHERRAI
;
A
#
# COMPACT_ATOMS: atom_id res chain seq x y z
N PRO A 1 10.30 7.35 22.87
CA PRO A 1 10.95 6.41 21.96
C PRO A 1 10.89 5.03 22.59
N TYR A 2 10.52 4.04 21.81
CA TYR A 2 10.50 2.66 22.27
C TYR A 2 11.93 2.12 22.36
N PRO A 3 12.23 1.24 23.32
CA PRO A 3 13.54 0.64 23.39
C PRO A 3 13.79 -0.20 22.13
N VAL A 4 14.93 0.03 21.50
CA VAL A 4 15.39 -0.72 20.34
C VAL A 4 16.52 -1.64 20.81
N ASP A 5 16.53 -2.90 20.38
CA ASP A 5 17.67 -3.78 20.54
C ASP A 5 18.76 -3.35 19.54
N ASP A 6 19.77 -2.66 20.04
CA ASP A 6 20.85 -2.11 19.21
C ASP A 6 21.63 -3.18 18.44
N ALA A 7 21.76 -4.38 18.98
CA ALA A 7 22.48 -5.46 18.31
C ALA A 7 21.67 -5.98 17.12
N LEU A 8 20.39 -6.26 17.36
CA LEU A 8 19.46 -6.71 16.33
C LEU A 8 19.26 -5.64 15.24
N ALA A 9 19.16 -4.37 15.63
CA ALA A 9 19.04 -3.25 14.68
C ALA A 9 20.26 -3.08 13.78
N ARG A 10 21.48 -3.35 14.30
CA ARG A 10 22.69 -3.36 13.47
C ARG A 10 22.70 -4.50 12.47
N GLU A 11 22.32 -5.69 12.92
CA GLU A 11 22.15 -6.85 12.05
C GLU A 11 21.09 -6.56 10.96
N GLY A 12 19.94 -6.01 11.36
CA GLY A 12 18.88 -5.59 10.41
C GLY A 12 19.36 -4.57 9.39
N ALA A 13 20.15 -3.59 9.81
CA ALA A 13 20.75 -2.63 8.90
C ALA A 13 21.69 -3.31 7.89
N GLU A 14 22.46 -4.30 8.32
CA GLU A 14 23.32 -5.08 7.42
C GLU A 14 22.48 -5.91 6.46
N LEU A 15 21.51 -6.67 6.96
CA LEU A 15 20.61 -7.49 6.14
C LEU A 15 19.85 -6.63 5.11
N PHE A 16 19.30 -5.50 5.52
CA PHE A 16 18.59 -4.57 4.63
C PHE A 16 19.44 -4.14 3.42
N HIS A 17 20.74 -3.97 3.62
CA HIS A 17 21.64 -3.45 2.58
C HIS A 17 22.34 -4.55 1.77
N THR A 18 22.53 -5.76 2.34
CA THR A 18 23.43 -6.76 1.75
C THR A 18 22.77 -8.12 1.49
N LEU A 19 21.61 -8.38 2.10
CA LEU A 19 20.95 -9.68 1.96
C LEU A 19 20.38 -9.86 0.54
N ASP A 20 21.01 -10.72 -0.25
CA ASP A 20 20.50 -11.10 -1.57
C ASP A 20 19.31 -12.07 -1.43
N MET A 21 18.09 -11.59 -1.60
CA MET A 21 16.88 -12.40 -1.55
C MET A 21 16.73 -13.36 -2.74
N TRP A 22 17.55 -13.21 -3.78
CA TRP A 22 17.60 -14.06 -4.95
C TRP A 22 18.85 -14.95 -5.00
N ALA A 23 19.58 -15.07 -3.90
CA ALA A 23 20.65 -16.04 -3.80
C ALA A 23 20.12 -17.46 -4.11
N PRO A 24 20.88 -18.30 -4.81
CA PRO A 24 20.40 -19.61 -5.32
C PRO A 24 19.76 -20.50 -4.26
N GLU A 25 20.28 -20.47 -3.05
CA GLU A 25 19.77 -21.26 -1.92
C GLU A 25 18.38 -20.81 -1.40
N ARG A 26 17.95 -19.59 -1.74
CA ARG A 26 16.67 -19.05 -1.31
C ARG A 26 15.50 -19.45 -2.20
N ASN A 27 15.79 -19.92 -3.41
CA ASN A 27 14.77 -20.37 -4.37
C ASN A 27 13.63 -19.37 -4.58
N ASN A 28 13.95 -18.06 -4.67
CA ASN A 28 12.95 -17.03 -4.88
C ASN A 28 12.30 -17.19 -6.26
N ALA A 29 10.99 -17.35 -6.30
CA ALA A 29 10.23 -17.58 -7.53
C ALA A 29 9.94 -16.30 -8.32
N ILE A 30 10.10 -15.13 -7.69
CA ILE A 30 9.84 -13.83 -8.31
C ILE A 30 11.04 -13.43 -9.17
N PRO A 31 10.86 -12.80 -10.34
CA PRO A 31 11.95 -12.31 -11.16
C PRO A 31 12.91 -11.39 -10.36
N ARG A 32 14.22 -11.53 -10.64
CA ARG A 32 15.22 -10.73 -9.95
C ARG A 32 15.17 -9.28 -10.44
N PRO A 33 15.08 -8.27 -9.53
CA PRO A 33 15.20 -6.87 -9.90
C PRO A 33 16.63 -6.51 -10.32
N GLN A 34 16.80 -5.30 -10.85
CA GLN A 34 18.11 -4.71 -10.96
C GLN A 34 18.74 -4.50 -9.56
N GLY A 35 20.06 -4.50 -9.48
CA GLY A 35 20.79 -4.27 -8.25
C GLY A 35 21.19 -5.55 -7.53
N ASN A 36 21.58 -5.40 -6.26
CA ASN A 36 22.18 -6.47 -5.47
C ASN A 36 21.17 -7.47 -4.87
N GLY A 37 19.87 -7.30 -5.15
CA GLY A 37 18.84 -8.19 -4.62
C GLY A 37 18.47 -7.94 -3.16
N SER A 38 18.99 -6.87 -2.53
CA SER A 38 18.64 -6.47 -1.17
C SER A 38 17.49 -5.45 -1.15
N CYS A 39 16.96 -5.16 0.03
CA CYS A 39 15.97 -4.10 0.21
C CYS A 39 16.52 -2.73 -0.25
N ALA A 40 17.78 -2.45 0.08
CA ALA A 40 18.47 -1.22 -0.35
C ALA A 40 18.63 -1.14 -1.87
N GLY A 41 18.65 -2.27 -2.58
CA GLY A 41 18.66 -2.30 -4.03
C GLY A 41 17.47 -1.58 -4.67
N CYS A 42 16.32 -1.53 -4.02
CA CYS A 42 15.14 -0.78 -4.47
C CYS A 42 14.94 0.53 -3.67
N HIS A 43 15.17 0.52 -2.35
CA HIS A 43 14.82 1.61 -1.46
C HIS A 43 15.98 2.59 -1.14
N GLY A 44 17.20 2.28 -1.55
CA GLY A 44 18.39 3.07 -1.25
C GLY A 44 19.00 2.79 0.12
N ALA A 45 20.14 3.42 0.41
CA ALA A 45 20.91 3.21 1.63
C ALA A 45 20.44 4.14 2.75
N TYR A 46 20.23 3.59 3.95
CA TYR A 46 19.73 4.33 5.13
C TYR A 46 20.69 4.32 6.31
N ALA A 47 21.49 3.27 6.48
CA ALA A 47 22.46 3.21 7.54
C ALA A 47 23.62 4.15 7.21
N LYS A 48 24.01 5.00 8.18
CA LYS A 48 25.06 6.02 7.98
C LYS A 48 26.36 5.43 7.44
N ARG A 49 26.82 4.28 7.96
CA ARG A 49 28.05 3.64 7.50
C ARG A 49 28.00 3.26 6.02
N TYR A 50 26.81 2.90 5.52
CA TYR A 50 26.63 2.57 4.11
C TYR A 50 26.44 3.81 3.25
N ALA A 51 25.87 4.90 3.82
CA ALA A 51 25.75 6.18 3.13
C ALA A 51 27.08 6.91 3.02
N ASP A 52 27.97 6.71 4.00
CA ASP A 52 29.29 7.34 4.04
C ASP A 52 30.38 6.44 3.41
N ASP A 53 30.09 5.21 3.03
CA ASP A 53 31.01 4.28 2.39
C ASP A 53 31.06 4.52 0.87
N PRO A 54 32.16 5.09 0.35
CA PRO A 54 32.25 5.39 -1.08
C PRO A 54 32.25 4.13 -1.94
N ASP A 55 32.77 3.01 -1.42
CA ASP A 55 32.81 1.76 -2.17
C ASP A 55 31.40 1.15 -2.26
N PHE A 56 30.59 1.27 -1.22
CA PHE A 56 29.20 0.80 -1.20
C PHE A 56 28.30 1.66 -2.09
N LEU A 57 28.44 2.99 -2.03
CA LEU A 57 27.65 3.92 -2.84
C LEU A 57 28.12 3.97 -4.29
N ALA A 58 29.39 3.66 -4.54
CA ALA A 58 29.96 3.60 -5.87
C ALA A 58 29.68 2.27 -6.61
N THR A 59 29.04 1.31 -5.93
CA THR A 59 28.61 0.09 -6.63
C THR A 59 27.52 0.43 -7.64
N PRO A 60 27.65 -0.02 -8.91
CA PRO A 60 26.66 0.26 -9.95
C PRO A 60 25.24 -0.17 -9.55
N GLU A 61 25.12 -1.18 -8.70
CA GLU A 61 23.88 -1.73 -8.21
C GLU A 61 23.08 -0.76 -7.31
N LEU A 62 23.76 0.23 -6.72
CA LEU A 62 23.14 1.18 -5.81
C LEU A 62 23.09 2.61 -6.34
N GLU A 63 23.83 2.89 -7.42
CA GLU A 63 23.87 4.21 -8.02
C GLU A 63 22.50 4.58 -8.61
N GLY A 64 21.92 5.66 -8.09
CA GLY A 64 20.64 6.17 -8.57
C GLY A 64 19.40 5.38 -8.17
N MET A 65 19.51 4.44 -7.24
CA MET A 65 18.38 3.60 -6.80
C MET A 65 17.31 4.36 -5.99
N ALA A 66 17.64 5.50 -5.39
CA ALA A 66 16.63 6.41 -4.86
C ALA A 66 15.73 6.88 -6.02
N GLY A 67 14.53 6.31 -6.10
CA GLY A 67 13.61 6.56 -7.21
C GLY A 67 13.55 5.46 -8.27
N TYR A 68 14.01 4.25 -7.97
CA TYR A 68 13.85 3.09 -8.85
C TYR A 68 12.36 2.75 -9.01
N ILE A 69 11.94 2.63 -10.27
CA ILE A 69 10.60 2.12 -10.61
C ILE A 69 10.69 0.61 -10.72
N VAL A 70 10.13 -0.06 -9.73
CA VAL A 70 10.11 -1.53 -9.70
C VAL A 70 9.04 -2.05 -10.65
N PRO A 71 9.38 -2.89 -11.64
CA PRO A 71 8.43 -3.48 -12.58
C PRO A 71 7.31 -4.25 -11.88
N MET A 72 6.14 -4.33 -12.53
CA MET A 72 4.94 -4.96 -11.94
C MET A 72 5.10 -6.46 -11.72
N ASP A 73 5.85 -7.17 -12.55
CA ASP A 73 6.13 -8.60 -12.41
C ASP A 73 7.05 -8.92 -11.21
N ILE A 74 7.79 -7.92 -10.72
CA ILE A 74 8.63 -8.02 -9.53
C ILE A 74 7.86 -7.59 -8.29
N ILE A 75 7.29 -6.37 -8.30
CA ILE A 75 6.60 -5.85 -7.11
C ILE A 75 5.29 -6.56 -6.82
N GLY A 76 4.56 -7.00 -7.85
CA GLY A 76 3.34 -7.79 -7.78
C GLY A 76 2.21 -7.18 -6.95
N THR A 77 2.19 -5.85 -6.78
CA THR A 77 1.15 -5.16 -5.99
C THR A 77 -0.12 -4.95 -6.81
N ASP A 78 -1.22 -4.56 -6.16
CA ASP A 78 -2.50 -4.28 -6.82
C ASP A 78 -2.32 -3.32 -8.01
N PRO A 79 -2.73 -3.70 -9.24
CA PRO A 79 -2.45 -2.93 -10.45
C PRO A 79 -3.43 -1.78 -10.69
N VAL A 80 -4.56 -1.74 -9.99
CA VAL A 80 -5.69 -0.86 -10.32
C VAL A 80 -5.30 0.61 -10.34
N ARG A 81 -4.48 1.04 -9.39
CA ARG A 81 -4.00 2.43 -9.36
C ARG A 81 -3.16 2.78 -10.59
N LEU A 82 -2.32 1.86 -11.03
CA LEU A 82 -1.48 2.05 -12.22
C LEU A 82 -2.35 2.07 -13.49
N GLU A 83 -3.29 1.14 -13.61
CA GLU A 83 -4.21 1.04 -14.74
C GLU A 83 -5.13 2.27 -14.85
N THR A 84 -5.59 2.80 -13.72
CA THR A 84 -6.43 4.01 -13.69
C THR A 84 -5.64 5.28 -13.92
N ASN A 85 -4.35 5.31 -13.62
CA ASN A 85 -3.47 6.46 -13.86
C ASN A 85 -2.88 6.43 -15.27
N ASN A 86 -3.72 6.23 -16.26
CA ASN A 86 -3.34 6.20 -17.67
C ASN A 86 -2.95 7.59 -18.21
N GLU A 87 -2.40 7.63 -19.43
CA GLU A 87 -1.95 8.86 -20.07
C GLU A 87 -3.03 9.96 -20.08
N ALA A 88 -4.28 9.61 -20.36
CA ALA A 88 -5.38 10.57 -20.41
C ALA A 88 -5.61 11.23 -19.04
N VAL A 89 -5.56 10.47 -17.95
CA VAL A 89 -5.71 10.96 -16.57
C VAL A 89 -4.52 11.84 -16.19
N GLN A 90 -3.30 11.41 -16.54
CA GLN A 90 -2.09 12.19 -16.26
C GLN A 90 -2.09 13.53 -17.02
N LEU A 91 -2.45 13.53 -18.30
CA LEU A 91 -2.57 14.75 -19.09
C LEU A 91 -3.69 15.66 -18.60
N ALA A 92 -4.84 15.10 -18.20
CA ALA A 92 -5.94 15.87 -17.63
C ALA A 92 -5.54 16.49 -16.28
N GLY A 93 -4.83 15.74 -15.41
CA GLY A 93 -4.29 16.24 -14.16
C GLY A 93 -3.28 17.36 -14.37
N ALA A 94 -2.35 17.18 -15.30
CA ALA A 94 -1.36 18.19 -15.64
C ALA A 94 -2.01 19.49 -16.13
N ARG A 95 -3.01 19.40 -17.01
CA ARG A 95 -3.69 20.57 -17.58
C ARG A 95 -4.64 21.24 -16.61
N ASN A 96 -5.45 20.48 -15.91
CA ASN A 96 -6.58 21.00 -15.13
C ASN A 96 -6.21 21.33 -13.70
N PHE A 97 -5.30 20.58 -13.10
CA PHE A 97 -4.90 20.77 -11.70
C PHE A 97 -3.66 21.63 -11.57
N PHE A 98 -2.61 21.36 -12.35
CA PHE A 98 -1.37 22.09 -12.28
C PHE A 98 -1.29 23.27 -13.26
N GLY A 99 -2.28 23.45 -14.14
CA GLY A 99 -2.32 24.54 -15.11
C GLY A 99 -1.21 24.50 -16.17
N TYR A 100 -0.62 23.34 -16.38
CA TYR A 100 0.45 23.20 -17.37
C TYR A 100 -0.09 23.28 -18.80
N PRO A 101 0.58 24.06 -19.66
CA PRO A 101 0.13 24.22 -21.04
C PRO A 101 0.22 22.90 -21.83
N ALA A 102 -0.69 22.71 -22.75
CA ALA A 102 -0.74 21.54 -23.62
C ALA A 102 0.41 21.45 -24.63
N THR A 103 1.15 22.55 -24.83
CA THR A 103 2.23 22.66 -25.82
C THR A 103 3.57 22.96 -25.16
N ARG A 104 4.65 22.38 -25.68
CA ARG A 104 6.02 22.68 -25.29
C ARG A 104 6.30 24.17 -25.39
N GLY A 105 7.01 24.73 -24.43
CA GLY A 105 7.69 26.00 -24.55
C GLY A 105 7.05 27.19 -23.86
N THR A 106 5.92 27.03 -23.20
CA THR A 106 5.42 28.06 -22.28
C THR A 106 5.68 27.61 -20.85
N SER A 107 6.80 28.05 -20.30
CA SER A 107 7.08 27.82 -18.89
C SER A 107 6.25 28.78 -18.05
N GLN A 108 5.45 28.26 -17.15
CA GLN A 108 5.09 29.01 -15.97
C GLN A 108 5.68 28.25 -14.78
N ASP A 109 6.79 28.77 -14.30
CA ASP A 109 7.35 28.65 -12.96
C ASP A 109 8.04 27.37 -12.50
N CYS A 110 7.70 26.20 -13.02
CA CYS A 110 8.33 24.95 -12.55
C CYS A 110 9.27 24.30 -13.58
N GLY A 111 9.70 25.08 -14.54
CA GLY A 111 10.54 24.61 -15.64
C GLY A 111 9.76 23.93 -16.76
N PRO A 112 10.43 23.59 -17.86
CA PRO A 112 9.78 22.96 -19.01
C PRO A 112 9.24 21.61 -18.58
N GLN A 113 7.91 21.45 -18.65
CA GLN A 113 7.31 20.14 -18.48
C GLN A 113 7.77 19.24 -19.60
N ASN A 114 8.47 18.21 -19.23
CA ASN A 114 8.80 17.16 -20.16
C ASN A 114 7.59 16.21 -20.30
N GLN A 115 6.65 16.61 -21.14
CA GLN A 115 5.49 15.76 -21.48
C GLN A 115 5.91 14.42 -22.12
N GLU A 116 7.13 14.36 -22.67
CA GLU A 116 7.70 13.10 -23.16
C GLU A 116 8.00 12.12 -22.03
N ARG A 117 8.21 12.60 -20.81
CA ARG A 117 8.34 11.73 -19.64
C ARG A 117 6.99 11.13 -19.20
N LEU A 118 5.89 11.74 -19.57
CA LEU A 118 4.54 11.20 -19.33
C LEU A 118 4.13 10.20 -20.40
N ARG A 119 4.81 10.21 -21.54
CA ARG A 119 4.65 9.28 -22.67
C ARG A 119 5.83 8.32 -22.64
N GLY A 120 5.89 7.49 -21.64
CA GLY A 120 7.05 6.62 -21.56
C GLY A 120 6.80 5.27 -22.22
N ASP A 121 7.71 4.85 -23.08
CA ASP A 121 7.98 3.43 -23.37
C ASP A 121 8.59 2.74 -22.14
N ARG A 122 8.21 3.19 -20.93
CA ARG A 122 8.72 2.63 -19.68
C ARG A 122 7.86 1.48 -19.28
N GLU A 123 8.50 0.43 -18.86
CA GLU A 123 7.82 -0.68 -18.23
C GLU A 123 6.98 -0.19 -17.05
N PRO A 124 5.70 -0.55 -16.99
CA PRO A 124 4.82 -0.11 -15.91
C PRO A 124 5.30 -0.66 -14.57
N GLY A 125 5.32 0.18 -13.55
CA GLY A 125 5.80 -0.19 -12.22
C GLY A 125 5.50 0.85 -11.17
N TYR A 126 5.94 0.58 -9.95
CA TYR A 126 5.82 1.49 -8.83
C TYR A 126 7.17 2.01 -8.36
N LEU A 127 7.23 3.31 -8.11
CA LEU A 127 8.39 3.93 -7.51
C LEU A 127 8.60 3.38 -6.10
N ALA A 128 9.79 2.82 -5.83
CA ALA A 128 10.18 2.45 -4.48
C ALA A 128 10.32 3.72 -3.63
N PRO A 129 9.48 3.91 -2.59
CA PRO A 129 9.52 5.13 -1.80
C PRO A 129 10.71 5.11 -0.84
N PRO A 130 11.21 6.28 -0.43
CA PRO A 130 12.10 6.38 0.71
C PRO A 130 11.37 5.90 1.99
N LEU A 131 12.10 5.18 2.86
CA LEU A 131 11.53 4.55 4.06
C LEU A 131 11.72 5.35 5.35
N TYR A 132 12.17 6.59 5.28
CA TYR A 132 12.30 7.47 6.45
C TYR A 132 10.95 7.61 7.17
N GLY A 133 10.93 7.24 8.46
CA GLY A 133 9.70 7.30 9.25
C GLY A 133 8.65 6.25 8.90
N VAL A 134 9.02 5.20 8.17
CA VAL A 134 8.10 4.12 7.76
C VAL A 134 7.33 3.55 8.94
N TRP A 135 7.95 3.39 10.10
CA TRP A 135 7.32 2.90 11.32
C TRP A 135 6.08 3.70 11.76
N ALA A 136 5.99 4.99 11.38
CA ALA A 136 4.88 5.88 11.73
C ALA A 136 3.84 6.06 10.62
N SER A 137 4.03 5.45 9.44
CA SER A 137 3.22 5.73 8.25
C SER A 137 2.20 4.65 7.91
N ALA A 138 1.92 3.73 8.85
CA ALA A 138 0.89 2.72 8.64
C ALA A 138 -0.49 3.33 8.26
N PRO A 139 -1.30 2.69 7.43
CA PRO A 139 -1.11 1.38 6.80
C PRO A 139 -0.27 1.47 5.54
N TYR A 140 0.23 0.33 5.11
CA TYR A 140 1.20 0.23 4.03
C TYR A 140 0.60 -0.20 2.69
N PHE A 141 1.46 -0.22 1.67
CA PHE A 141 1.15 -0.25 0.25
C PHE A 141 0.40 1.01 -0.20
N HIS A 142 0.34 1.21 -1.51
CA HIS A 142 -0.26 2.40 -2.10
C HIS A 142 -1.78 2.52 -1.86
N ASN A 143 -2.42 1.43 -1.47
CA ASN A 143 -3.86 1.34 -1.19
C ASN A 143 -4.17 1.14 0.31
N GLY A 144 -3.16 1.04 1.18
CA GLY A 144 -3.34 0.86 2.61
C GLY A 144 -3.79 -0.54 3.03
N SER A 145 -3.54 -1.56 2.21
CA SER A 145 -4.05 -2.91 2.43
C SER A 145 -3.30 -3.72 3.49
N VAL A 146 -2.11 -3.28 3.90
CA VAL A 146 -1.26 -3.97 4.86
C VAL A 146 -1.11 -3.13 6.13
N PRO A 147 -1.53 -3.63 7.30
CA PRO A 147 -1.62 -2.84 8.52
C PRO A 147 -0.28 -2.56 9.21
N ASN A 148 0.74 -3.36 9.01
CA ASN A 148 2.03 -3.26 9.70
C ASN A 148 3.21 -3.72 8.83
N VAL A 149 4.44 -3.37 9.23
CA VAL A 149 5.66 -3.71 8.49
C VAL A 149 5.91 -5.22 8.49
N TRP A 150 5.60 -5.91 9.60
CA TRP A 150 5.76 -7.36 9.65
C TRP A 150 5.10 -8.07 8.48
N GLU A 151 3.89 -7.64 8.10
CA GLU A 151 3.14 -8.25 7.00
C GLU A 151 3.62 -7.84 5.60
N ILE A 152 4.46 -6.79 5.51
CA ILE A 152 5.22 -6.54 4.29
C ILE A 152 6.33 -7.59 4.15
N LEU A 153 7.02 -7.87 5.28
CA LEU A 153 8.14 -8.82 5.33
C LEU A 153 7.69 -10.29 5.36
N ASP A 154 6.46 -10.56 5.80
CA ASP A 154 5.82 -11.88 5.79
C ASP A 154 4.50 -11.88 5.01
N PRO A 155 4.54 -12.10 3.70
CA PRO A 155 3.32 -12.14 2.89
C PRO A 155 2.30 -13.19 3.34
N ALA A 156 2.74 -14.30 3.95
CA ALA A 156 1.86 -15.37 4.43
C ALA A 156 1.06 -14.97 5.69
N ALA A 157 1.51 -13.98 6.42
CA ALA A 157 0.81 -13.50 7.62
C ALA A 157 -0.40 -12.62 7.30
N ARG A 158 -0.51 -12.08 6.08
CA ARG A 158 -1.55 -11.15 5.65
C ARG A 158 -2.94 -11.75 5.77
N LYS A 159 -3.90 -10.91 6.14
CA LYS A 159 -5.30 -11.30 6.28
C LYS A 159 -6.16 -10.67 5.19
N PRO A 160 -7.13 -11.40 4.64
CA PRO A 160 -8.02 -10.86 3.60
C PRO A 160 -8.99 -9.81 4.16
N LEU A 161 -9.43 -9.99 5.39
CA LEU A 161 -10.30 -9.05 6.09
C LEU A 161 -9.72 -8.71 7.45
N TRP A 162 -9.55 -7.42 7.71
CA TRP A 162 -9.07 -6.95 8.99
C TRP A 162 -9.71 -5.62 9.38
N ARG A 163 -9.84 -5.41 10.68
CA ARG A 163 -10.36 -4.16 11.25
C ARG A 163 -9.34 -3.57 12.19
N ARG A 164 -8.94 -2.32 11.96
CA ARG A 164 -7.99 -1.65 12.85
C ARG A 164 -8.57 -1.44 14.23
N GLN A 165 -7.76 -1.64 15.26
CA GLN A 165 -8.07 -1.24 16.62
C GLN A 165 -7.81 0.26 16.76
N SER A 166 -8.83 1.01 17.11
CA SER A 166 -8.77 2.46 17.27
C SER A 166 -9.91 2.94 18.15
N ALA A 167 -9.95 4.24 18.45
CA ALA A 167 -11.05 4.83 19.19
C ALA A 167 -12.40 4.47 18.55
N PRO A 168 -13.47 4.26 19.35
CA PRO A 168 -14.79 3.98 18.83
C PRO A 168 -15.25 5.02 17.82
N ALA A 169 -15.90 4.59 16.74
CA ALA A 169 -16.52 5.49 15.78
C ALA A 169 -17.61 6.31 16.46
N ARG A 170 -17.78 7.55 16.05
CA ARG A 170 -18.76 8.48 16.62
C ARG A 170 -19.35 9.38 15.56
N TRP A 171 -20.47 10.00 15.87
CA TRP A 171 -21.02 11.10 15.09
C TRP A 171 -20.33 12.41 15.45
N ASP A 172 -20.01 13.23 14.46
CA ASP A 172 -19.62 14.62 14.71
C ASP A 172 -20.86 15.50 14.91
N GLN A 173 -20.62 16.79 15.22
CA GLN A 173 -21.71 17.76 15.40
C GLN A 173 -22.56 18.00 14.15
N LYS A 174 -22.06 17.58 12.97
CA LYS A 174 -22.75 17.69 11.69
C LYS A 174 -23.42 16.38 11.27
N GLY A 175 -23.48 15.38 12.15
CA GLY A 175 -24.09 14.08 11.88
C GLY A 175 -23.27 13.19 10.95
N ARG A 176 -21.95 13.42 10.80
CA ARG A 176 -21.08 12.56 10.00
C ARG A 176 -20.38 11.55 10.89
N VAL A 177 -20.15 10.35 10.36
CA VAL A 177 -19.37 9.34 11.06
C VAL A 177 -17.89 9.73 11.05
N VAL A 178 -17.33 9.86 12.23
CA VAL A 178 -15.91 10.12 12.46
C VAL A 178 -15.26 8.84 12.98
N MET A 179 -14.28 8.33 12.23
CA MET A 179 -13.58 7.11 12.58
C MET A 179 -12.53 7.30 13.68
N GLY A 180 -12.31 8.52 14.13
CA GLY A 180 -11.45 8.88 15.24
C GLY A 180 -9.99 8.45 15.08
N TYR A 181 -9.09 9.29 15.58
CA TYR A 181 -7.73 8.88 15.90
C TYR A 181 -7.71 8.37 17.33
N ASP A 182 -6.93 7.32 17.57
CA ASP A 182 -6.63 6.88 18.91
C ASP A 182 -5.22 7.32 19.26
N THR A 183 -5.10 8.18 20.26
CA THR A 183 -3.81 8.64 20.78
C THR A 183 -3.20 7.66 21.78
N ASP A 184 -3.96 6.65 22.18
CA ASP A 184 -3.47 5.54 23.00
C ASP A 184 -2.70 4.55 22.12
N LEU A 185 -1.39 4.72 22.07
CA LEU A 185 -0.52 3.89 21.26
C LEU A 185 -0.51 2.44 21.74
N ASP A 186 -0.71 2.19 23.02
CA ASP A 186 -0.76 0.81 23.53
C ASP A 186 -1.97 0.05 23.01
N ARG A 187 -3.05 0.75 22.69
CA ARG A 187 -4.24 0.16 22.09
C ARG A 187 -4.20 0.12 20.57
N ALA A 188 -3.67 1.14 19.93
CA ALA A 188 -3.80 1.34 18.47
C ALA A 188 -2.59 0.89 17.66
N TYR A 189 -1.40 0.86 18.26
CA TYR A 189 -0.15 0.61 17.57
C TYR A 189 0.56 -0.66 18.08
N ASP A 190 1.01 -1.49 17.16
CA ASP A 190 1.82 -2.67 17.42
C ASP A 190 3.31 -2.31 17.26
N GLN A 191 4.02 -2.22 18.38
CA GLN A 191 5.44 -1.88 18.40
C GLN A 191 6.34 -2.99 17.89
N GLN A 192 5.90 -4.25 18.00
CA GLN A 192 6.70 -5.40 17.56
C GLN A 192 6.56 -5.63 16.05
N ARG A 193 5.39 -5.28 15.50
CA ARG A 193 5.10 -5.43 14.08
C ARG A 193 5.22 -4.13 13.30
N LEU A 194 5.43 -3.02 13.98
CA LEU A 194 5.53 -1.65 13.45
C LEU A 194 4.36 -1.26 12.57
N GLY A 195 3.23 -0.93 13.22
CA GLY A 195 2.05 -0.49 12.52
C GLY A 195 0.77 -0.58 13.33
N TRP A 196 -0.36 -0.70 12.67
CA TRP A 196 -1.64 -0.74 13.36
C TRP A 196 -1.90 -2.10 14.00
N LYS A 197 -2.38 -2.08 15.24
CA LYS A 197 -3.08 -3.23 15.81
C LYS A 197 -4.41 -3.41 15.09
N TYR A 198 -4.74 -4.64 14.80
CA TYR A 198 -5.98 -4.99 14.12
C TYR A 198 -6.53 -6.31 14.64
N GLU A 199 -7.77 -6.57 14.35
CA GLU A 199 -8.43 -7.85 14.53
C GLU A 199 -8.81 -8.44 13.17
N THR A 200 -8.69 -9.75 13.05
CA THR A 200 -9.13 -10.47 11.86
C THR A 200 -10.65 -10.56 11.86
N VAL A 201 -11.26 -10.22 10.74
CA VAL A 201 -12.70 -10.31 10.54
C VAL A 201 -13.00 -11.58 9.74
N LYS A 202 -14.05 -12.30 10.13
CA LYS A 202 -14.49 -13.47 9.37
C LYS A 202 -15.20 -13.06 8.09
N CYS A 203 -15.00 -13.84 7.04
CA CYS A 203 -15.81 -13.74 5.84
C CYS A 203 -17.26 -14.12 6.15
N GLU A 204 -18.17 -13.26 5.82
CA GLU A 204 -19.61 -13.50 5.96
C GLU A 204 -20.28 -13.08 4.66
N HIS A 205 -21.12 -13.95 4.10
CA HIS A 205 -22.05 -13.54 3.05
C HIS A 205 -23.09 -12.60 3.66
N ARG A 206 -22.88 -11.31 3.53
CA ARG A 206 -23.91 -10.32 3.87
C ARG A 206 -24.64 -9.92 2.59
N THR A 207 -25.94 -10.10 2.59
CA THR A 207 -26.82 -9.67 1.51
C THR A 207 -26.69 -8.17 1.28
N TRP A 208 -26.50 -7.76 0.06
CA TRP A 208 -26.09 -6.43 -0.41
C TRP A 208 -27.17 -5.35 -0.39
N TRP A 209 -28.04 -5.33 0.61
CA TRP A 209 -29.15 -4.38 0.67
C TRP A 209 -28.75 -2.91 0.93
N ASN A 210 -27.55 -2.63 1.41
CA ASN A 210 -27.05 -1.25 1.48
C ASN A 210 -25.52 -1.20 1.64
N PRO A 211 -24.75 -1.09 0.55
CA PRO A 211 -23.28 -1.06 0.61
C PRO A 211 -22.70 0.16 1.34
N ALA A 212 -23.48 1.24 1.55
CA ALA A 212 -23.06 2.38 2.34
C ALA A 212 -23.15 2.12 3.86
N VAL A 213 -23.95 1.14 4.26
CA VAL A 213 -24.23 0.81 5.67
C VAL A 213 -23.53 -0.47 6.08
N THR A 214 -23.46 -1.45 5.19
CA THR A 214 -22.75 -2.71 5.40
C THR A 214 -21.63 -2.82 4.40
N PRO A 215 -20.35 -2.74 4.84
CA PRO A 215 -19.25 -3.03 3.95
C PRO A 215 -19.40 -4.43 3.39
N TYR A 216 -19.13 -4.56 2.11
CA TYR A 216 -19.17 -5.84 1.43
C TYR A 216 -18.09 -6.75 2.02
N LEU A 217 -18.51 -7.80 2.72
CA LEU A 217 -17.62 -8.73 3.40
C LEU A 217 -17.44 -10.04 2.63
N ASN A 218 -17.86 -10.07 1.36
CA ASN A 218 -17.61 -11.22 0.51
C ASN A 218 -16.10 -11.36 0.29
N CYS A 219 -15.56 -12.47 0.69
CA CYS A 219 -14.17 -12.84 0.56
C CYS A 219 -14.04 -14.34 0.29
N ASP A 220 -15.06 -14.94 -0.32
CA ASP A 220 -15.00 -16.33 -0.77
C ASP A 220 -14.11 -16.37 -2.03
N PRO A 221 -12.94 -17.02 -1.97
CA PRO A 221 -12.08 -17.18 -3.12
C PRO A 221 -12.71 -18.00 -4.26
N ASN A 222 -13.81 -18.71 -3.98
CA ASN A 222 -14.55 -19.47 -4.99
C ASN A 222 -15.69 -18.68 -5.63
N ASP A 223 -15.89 -17.41 -5.26
CA ASP A 223 -16.91 -16.53 -5.86
C ASP A 223 -16.44 -15.92 -7.21
N GLU A 224 -15.39 -16.48 -7.80
CA GLU A 224 -14.83 -16.06 -9.11
C GLU A 224 -15.78 -16.33 -10.30
N GLU A 225 -16.91 -17.00 -10.08
CA GLU A 225 -17.79 -17.46 -11.17
C GLU A 225 -18.84 -16.44 -11.64
N LYS A 226 -18.88 -15.24 -11.08
CA LYS A 226 -19.83 -14.23 -11.55
C LYS A 226 -19.19 -13.34 -12.58
N ASP A 227 -19.86 -13.15 -13.72
CA ASP A 227 -19.42 -12.25 -14.78
C ASP A 227 -18.94 -10.90 -14.22
N PRO A 228 -17.63 -10.68 -14.14
CA PRO A 228 -17.08 -9.51 -13.43
C PRO A 228 -17.51 -8.21 -14.07
N LEU A 229 -17.84 -8.22 -15.36
CA LEU A 229 -18.30 -7.02 -16.08
C LEU A 229 -19.75 -6.68 -15.71
N PHE A 230 -20.62 -7.68 -15.65
CA PHE A 230 -22.02 -7.50 -15.26
C PHE A 230 -22.13 -7.03 -13.81
N GLU A 231 -21.39 -7.67 -12.89
CA GLU A 231 -21.34 -7.25 -11.49
C GLU A 231 -20.77 -5.83 -11.32
N GLN A 232 -19.73 -5.47 -12.06
CA GLN A 232 -19.19 -4.11 -12.02
C GLN A 232 -20.20 -3.07 -12.49
N ILE A 233 -20.91 -3.33 -13.58
CA ILE A 233 -21.94 -2.41 -14.11
C ILE A 233 -23.09 -2.30 -13.12
N MET A 234 -23.61 -3.43 -12.64
CA MET A 234 -24.74 -3.45 -11.71
C MET A 234 -24.37 -2.87 -10.35
N SER A 235 -23.19 -3.15 -9.85
CA SER A 235 -22.71 -2.55 -8.59
C SER A 235 -22.51 -1.04 -8.71
N ARG A 236 -22.03 -0.54 -9.83
CA ARG A 236 -21.90 0.91 -10.08
C ARG A 236 -23.25 1.61 -10.18
N LEU A 237 -24.18 1.04 -10.95
CA LEU A 237 -25.55 1.59 -11.06
C LEU A 237 -26.25 1.59 -9.70
N TYR A 238 -26.20 0.48 -9.01
CA TYR A 238 -26.80 0.33 -7.70
C TYR A 238 -26.12 1.26 -6.66
N SER A 239 -24.79 1.30 -6.62
CA SER A 239 -24.06 2.18 -5.72
C SER A 239 -24.39 3.67 -5.96
N ASN A 240 -24.53 4.08 -7.21
CA ASN A 240 -24.90 5.46 -7.54
C ASN A 240 -26.34 5.80 -7.10
N LEU A 241 -27.28 4.87 -7.28
CA LEU A 241 -28.66 5.04 -6.83
C LEU A 241 -28.74 5.09 -5.31
N VAL A 242 -28.09 4.15 -4.63
CA VAL A 242 -28.05 4.09 -3.17
C VAL A 242 -27.30 5.29 -2.59
N LEU A 243 -26.21 5.73 -3.21
CA LEU A 243 -25.48 6.93 -2.79
C LEU A 243 -26.36 8.17 -2.91
N SER A 244 -27.04 8.34 -4.05
CA SER A 244 -27.97 9.46 -4.27
C SER A 244 -29.10 9.45 -3.26
N TRP A 245 -29.68 8.28 -3.00
CA TRP A 245 -30.71 8.11 -1.95
C TRP A 245 -30.19 8.45 -0.57
N ASN A 246 -29.00 7.97 -0.21
CA ASN A 246 -28.38 8.22 1.11
C ASN A 246 -27.95 9.68 1.31
N ILE A 247 -27.68 10.43 0.22
CA ILE A 247 -27.42 11.87 0.30
C ILE A 247 -28.71 12.61 0.69
N LEU A 248 -29.84 12.21 0.12
CA LEU A 248 -31.15 12.82 0.41
C LEU A 248 -31.75 12.31 1.73
N ASN A 249 -31.48 11.06 2.08
CA ASN A 249 -31.99 10.38 3.26
C ASN A 249 -30.83 9.71 4.02
N PRO A 250 -30.06 10.46 4.82
CA PRO A 250 -28.92 9.90 5.53
C PRO A 250 -29.35 8.75 6.44
N PRO A 251 -28.76 7.54 6.29
CA PRO A 251 -29.13 6.42 7.13
C PRO A 251 -28.67 6.65 8.56
N THR A 252 -29.50 6.28 9.52
CA THR A 252 -29.08 6.19 10.92
C THR A 252 -28.30 4.90 11.11
N LEU A 253 -26.99 5.00 11.30
CA LEU A 253 -26.12 3.86 11.51
C LEU A 253 -26.14 3.43 12.98
N THR A 254 -26.16 2.13 13.23
CA THR A 254 -25.86 1.58 14.54
C THR A 254 -24.36 1.74 14.87
N ARG A 255 -24.00 1.55 16.14
CA ARG A 255 -22.61 1.58 16.56
C ARG A 255 -21.79 0.52 15.82
N ASP A 256 -22.31 -0.68 15.68
CA ASP A 256 -21.64 -1.80 14.98
C ASP A 256 -21.43 -1.48 13.50
N GLN A 257 -22.43 -0.90 12.84
CA GLN A 257 -22.30 -0.46 11.45
C GLN A 257 -21.26 0.67 11.29
N MET A 258 -21.11 1.54 12.28
CA MET A 258 -20.05 2.53 12.29
C MET A 258 -18.66 1.89 12.44
N GLU A 259 -18.54 0.90 13.32
CA GLU A 259 -17.29 0.14 13.51
C GLU A 259 -16.93 -0.70 12.29
N ASP A 260 -17.91 -1.28 11.60
CA ASP A 260 -17.72 -2.05 10.37
C ASP A 260 -17.06 -1.21 9.25
N ARG A 261 -17.17 0.12 9.28
CA ARG A 261 -16.47 1.00 8.34
C ARG A 261 -14.94 1.03 8.50
N LYS A 262 -14.43 0.49 9.60
CA LYS A 262 -12.99 0.32 9.83
C LYS A 262 -12.44 -0.95 9.18
N ILE A 263 -13.32 -1.82 8.66
CA ILE A 263 -12.91 -3.06 8.02
C ILE A 263 -12.26 -2.74 6.67
N PHE A 264 -11.09 -3.30 6.49
CA PHE A 264 -10.42 -3.35 5.22
C PHE A 264 -10.66 -4.71 4.58
N ASN A 265 -11.19 -4.72 3.36
CA ASN A 265 -11.45 -5.93 2.59
C ASN A 265 -10.55 -5.93 1.35
N THR A 266 -9.58 -6.84 1.32
CA THR A 266 -8.60 -6.93 0.25
C THR A 266 -9.15 -7.57 -1.03
N HIS A 267 -10.33 -8.20 -0.99
CA HIS A 267 -11.00 -8.72 -2.18
C HIS A 267 -11.76 -7.64 -2.98
N MET A 268 -11.85 -6.43 -2.45
CA MET A 268 -12.43 -5.33 -3.20
C MET A 268 -11.44 -4.83 -4.27
N HIS A 269 -11.97 -4.53 -5.44
CA HIS A 269 -11.20 -3.97 -6.55
C HIS A 269 -10.35 -2.76 -6.12
N GLY A 270 -9.06 -2.80 -6.38
CA GLY A 270 -8.10 -1.76 -6.00
C GLY A 270 -7.67 -1.80 -4.53
N LYS A 271 -8.02 -2.84 -3.80
CA LYS A 271 -7.65 -3.03 -2.39
C LYS A 271 -6.84 -4.30 -2.13
N GLY A 272 -6.33 -4.94 -3.16
CA GLY A 272 -5.49 -6.11 -3.03
C GLY A 272 -4.29 -5.88 -2.11
N ASN A 273 -3.89 -6.92 -1.38
CA ASN A 273 -2.73 -6.90 -0.48
C ASN A 273 -1.55 -7.71 -1.03
N GLU A 274 -1.56 -8.00 -2.30
CA GLU A 274 -0.43 -8.57 -3.03
C GLU A 274 0.72 -7.55 -3.08
N GLY A 275 1.91 -8.05 -3.35
CA GLY A 275 3.12 -7.25 -3.42
C GLY A 275 4.20 -7.73 -2.47
N HIS A 276 5.45 -7.48 -2.80
CA HIS A 276 6.60 -7.91 -2.01
C HIS A 276 6.60 -9.43 -1.72
N GLN A 277 6.05 -10.25 -2.63
CA GLN A 277 6.00 -11.70 -2.45
C GLN A 277 7.40 -12.32 -2.39
N PHE A 278 8.40 -11.64 -2.96
CA PHE A 278 9.80 -12.03 -2.84
C PHE A 278 10.31 -12.05 -1.39
N ASN A 279 9.65 -11.39 -0.45
CA ASN A 279 9.98 -11.44 0.98
C ASN A 279 9.61 -12.79 1.64
N ALA A 280 8.87 -13.66 0.96
CA ALA A 280 8.52 -14.98 1.48
C ALA A 280 9.74 -15.84 1.81
N VAL A 281 10.88 -15.56 1.20
CA VAL A 281 12.16 -16.28 1.45
C VAL A 281 12.88 -15.85 2.73
N LEU A 282 12.43 -14.77 3.39
CA LEU A 282 13.00 -14.33 4.66
C LEU A 282 12.66 -15.29 5.78
N THR A 283 13.63 -15.56 6.64
CA THR A 283 13.43 -16.26 7.90
C THR A 283 12.78 -15.34 8.94
N ASP A 284 12.18 -15.91 9.98
CA ASP A 284 11.60 -15.11 11.08
C ASP A 284 12.65 -14.28 11.83
N HIS A 285 13.89 -14.75 11.90
CA HIS A 285 14.98 -14.00 12.50
C HIS A 285 15.34 -12.77 11.65
N GLU A 286 15.50 -12.95 10.34
CA GLU A 286 15.77 -11.85 9.40
C GLU A 286 14.64 -10.80 9.41
N ARG A 287 13.37 -11.24 9.41
CA ARG A 287 12.22 -10.34 9.51
C ARG A 287 12.22 -9.51 10.80
N ARG A 288 12.69 -10.09 11.90
CA ARG A 288 12.77 -9.36 13.18
C ARG A 288 13.94 -8.39 13.25
N ALA A 289 15.02 -8.70 12.55
CA ALA A 289 16.21 -7.87 12.51
C ALA A 289 15.98 -6.64 11.61
N ILE A 290 15.42 -6.87 10.41
CA ILE A 290 15.09 -5.82 9.43
C ILE A 290 14.02 -4.89 9.97
#